data_a1e25b8933d7d376d780e3e6a0ca25e4
#
_entry.id   a1e25b8933d7d376d780e3e6a0ca25e4
#
_cell.length_a   1.000
_cell.length_b   1.000
_cell.length_c   1.000
_cell.angle_alpha   90.00
_cell.angle_beta   90.00
_cell.angle_gamma   90.00
#
_symmetry.space_group_name_H-M   'P 1'
#
loop_
_entity.id
_entity.type
_entity.pdbx_description
1 polymer ?
#
loop_
_entity_poly.entity_id
_entity_poly.type
_entity_poly.pdbx_seq_one_letter_code
_entity_poly.pdbx_strand_id
1 'polypeptide(L)'
;MSTLLRSLSLLVGTTLAAPASGNCLSAKETKYGVLLTREAPFYSVFYKPEGPGLTEQRLMERNRSLHPVSAVYLHPLLVEKRVSPSGTHELKYANAIALDDLPQKKNWQSETTLFINGKKSVSGATIIRFDGWGEETIASCSYRVWAINSRLELTGLPPIIFEQYYSPELRLVLRSVRLGRSNQPLSEIRFDRFQIGWGN
;
A
#
# COMPACT_ATOMS: atom_id res chain seq x y z
N MET A 1 65.04 6.35 44.66
CA MET A 1 63.84 5.51 44.60
C MET A 1 62.96 6.14 43.57
N SER A 2 62.97 5.60 42.33
CA SER A 2 62.22 6.14 41.17
C SER A 2 61.07 5.21 40.87
N THR A 3 59.85 5.72 41.00
CA THR A 3 58.60 5.00 40.73
C THR A 3 58.16 5.27 39.27
N LEU A 4 58.20 4.26 38.41
CA LEU A 4 57.73 4.28 37.05
C LEU A 4 56.20 4.02 37.02
N LEU A 5 55.40 5.03 36.69
CA LEU A 5 53.98 4.84 36.35
C LEU A 5 53.87 4.33 34.91
N ARG A 6 53.33 3.15 34.74
CA ARG A 6 52.91 2.58 33.43
C ARG A 6 51.47 2.98 33.15
N SER A 7 51.27 3.83 32.17
CA SER A 7 49.92 4.16 31.63
C SER A 7 49.42 3.04 30.73
N LEU A 8 48.31 2.43 31.10
CA LEU A 8 47.61 1.40 30.34
C LEU A 8 46.56 2.10 29.47
N SER A 9 46.81 2.22 28.14
CA SER A 9 45.83 2.77 27.21
C SER A 9 44.85 1.69 26.80
N LEU A 10 43.57 1.83 27.21
CA LEU A 10 42.45 1.00 26.74
C LEU A 10 42.02 1.49 25.36
N LEU A 11 42.27 0.67 24.33
CA LEU A 11 41.69 0.83 22.98
C LEU A 11 40.23 0.31 23.02
N VAL A 12 39.26 1.23 23.03
CA VAL A 12 37.86 0.91 22.83
C VAL A 12 37.61 0.75 21.33
N GLY A 13 37.55 -0.51 20.87
CA GLY A 13 37.16 -0.85 19.51
C GLY A 13 35.66 -0.64 19.30
N THR A 14 35.26 0.42 18.58
CA THR A 14 33.89 0.61 18.12
C THR A 14 33.65 -0.34 16.93
N THR A 15 32.97 -1.45 17.16
CA THR A 15 32.42 -2.29 16.08
C THR A 15 31.27 -1.53 15.43
N LEU A 16 31.51 -0.95 14.25
CA LEU A 16 30.47 -0.48 13.36
C LEU A 16 29.71 -1.73 12.87
N ALA A 17 28.52 -1.95 13.41
CA ALA A 17 27.57 -2.93 12.86
C ALA A 17 27.21 -2.46 11.46
N ALA A 18 27.67 -3.16 10.43
CA ALA A 18 27.22 -2.96 9.06
C ALA A 18 25.70 -3.21 9.04
N PRO A 19 24.90 -2.34 8.39
CA PRO A 19 23.48 -2.61 8.21
C PRO A 19 23.37 -3.93 7.43
N ALA A 20 22.58 -4.85 7.95
CA ALA A 20 22.23 -6.08 7.23
C ALA A 20 21.59 -5.65 5.90
N SER A 21 22.28 -5.88 4.78
CA SER A 21 21.72 -5.69 3.44
C SER A 21 20.66 -6.74 3.22
N GLY A 22 19.45 -6.49 3.73
CA GLY A 22 18.26 -7.25 3.38
C GLY A 22 18.02 -7.08 1.87
N ASN A 23 17.84 -8.19 1.14
CA ASN A 23 17.49 -8.11 -0.26
C ASN A 23 16.21 -7.31 -0.44
N CYS A 24 16.26 -6.23 -1.23
CA CYS A 24 15.08 -5.44 -1.54
C CYS A 24 14.10 -6.27 -2.38
N LEU A 25 12.81 -6.01 -2.16
CA LEU A 25 11.75 -6.68 -2.90
C LEU A 25 11.85 -6.35 -4.39
N SER A 26 11.77 -7.37 -5.22
CA SER A 26 11.80 -7.27 -6.67
C SER A 26 10.50 -7.78 -7.30
N ALA A 27 10.24 -7.40 -8.55
CA ALA A 27 9.10 -7.90 -9.32
C ALA A 27 9.08 -9.44 -9.43
N LYS A 28 10.25 -10.08 -9.43
CA LYS A 28 10.37 -11.56 -9.48
C LYS A 28 9.82 -12.21 -8.20
N GLU A 29 9.98 -11.54 -7.07
CA GLU A 29 9.60 -12.06 -5.76
C GLU A 29 8.14 -11.78 -5.43
N THR A 30 7.57 -10.67 -5.93
CA THR A 30 6.15 -10.32 -5.69
C THR A 30 5.18 -11.40 -6.14
N LYS A 31 5.55 -12.22 -7.14
CA LYS A 31 4.71 -13.35 -7.62
C LYS A 31 4.36 -14.37 -6.54
N TYR A 32 5.17 -14.49 -5.49
CA TYR A 32 4.91 -15.42 -4.37
C TYR A 32 3.98 -14.80 -3.30
N GLY A 33 3.59 -13.55 -3.49
CA GLY A 33 2.89 -12.73 -2.52
C GLY A 33 3.86 -11.97 -1.63
N VAL A 34 3.38 -10.86 -1.09
CA VAL A 34 4.15 -9.95 -0.24
C VAL A 34 3.32 -9.56 0.98
N LEU A 35 3.88 -9.78 2.15
CA LEU A 35 3.36 -9.25 3.39
C LEU A 35 4.02 -7.90 3.67
N LEU A 36 3.23 -6.84 3.71
CA LEU A 36 3.65 -5.50 4.12
C LEU A 36 3.12 -5.22 5.52
N THR A 37 3.95 -4.66 6.40
CA THR A 37 3.59 -4.42 7.80
C THR A 37 3.97 -3.02 8.23
N ARG A 38 3.06 -2.35 8.93
CA ARG A 38 3.28 -1.20 9.78
C ARG A 38 3.10 -1.63 11.22
N GLU A 39 4.04 -1.28 12.09
CA GLU A 39 4.07 -1.77 13.47
C GLU A 39 3.17 -0.96 14.41
N ALA A 40 3.11 0.36 14.23
CA ALA A 40 2.33 1.22 15.11
C ALA A 40 1.59 2.36 14.37
N PRO A 41 0.25 2.44 14.47
CA PRO A 41 -0.66 1.39 14.94
C PRO A 41 -0.60 0.18 14.00
N PHE A 42 -0.79 -1.03 14.53
CA PHE A 42 -0.59 -2.26 13.76
C PHE A 42 -1.47 -2.32 12.52
N TYR A 43 -0.82 -2.59 11.39
CA TYR A 43 -1.47 -2.80 10.10
C TYR A 43 -0.63 -3.76 9.28
N SER A 44 -1.22 -4.85 8.86
CA SER A 44 -0.56 -5.89 8.08
C SER A 44 -1.43 -6.21 6.87
N VAL A 45 -0.81 -6.32 5.71
CA VAL A 45 -1.49 -6.68 4.48
C VAL A 45 -0.66 -7.65 3.66
N PHE A 46 -1.26 -8.77 3.31
CA PHE A 46 -0.70 -9.72 2.36
C PHE A 46 -1.34 -9.51 0.99
N TYR A 47 -0.52 -9.17 0.02
CA TYR A 47 -0.88 -9.06 -1.38
C TYR A 47 -0.38 -10.28 -2.14
N LYS A 48 -1.25 -10.90 -2.95
CA LYS A 48 -0.89 -11.99 -3.86
C LYS A 48 -1.38 -11.62 -5.26
N PRO A 49 -0.49 -11.57 -6.26
CA PRO A 49 -0.87 -11.35 -7.66
C PRO A 49 -1.81 -12.44 -8.14
N GLU A 50 -2.81 -12.05 -8.92
CA GLU A 50 -3.77 -12.94 -9.55
C GLU A 50 -4.14 -12.39 -10.94
N GLY A 51 -3.52 -12.95 -11.98
CA GLY A 51 -3.62 -12.43 -13.34
C GLY A 51 -3.18 -10.95 -13.42
N PRO A 52 -3.99 -10.05 -14.02
CA PRO A 52 -3.68 -8.62 -14.09
C PRO A 52 -3.94 -7.88 -12.77
N GLY A 53 -4.67 -8.51 -11.85
CA GLY A 53 -5.05 -7.96 -10.55
C GLY A 53 -4.25 -8.55 -9.40
N LEU A 54 -4.82 -8.46 -8.20
CA LEU A 54 -4.28 -9.08 -7.01
C LEU A 54 -5.39 -9.37 -5.98
N THR A 55 -5.12 -10.28 -5.06
CA THR A 55 -5.90 -10.47 -3.84
C THR A 55 -5.20 -9.82 -2.66
N GLU A 56 -5.99 -9.39 -1.69
CA GLU A 56 -5.54 -8.76 -0.46
C GLU A 56 -6.13 -9.50 0.74
N GLN A 57 -5.29 -9.80 1.73
CA GLN A 57 -5.72 -10.18 3.07
C GLN A 57 -5.08 -9.20 4.05
N ARG A 58 -5.91 -8.46 4.77
CA ARG A 58 -5.49 -7.38 5.63
C ARG A 58 -5.95 -7.59 7.05
N LEU A 59 -5.07 -7.24 7.98
CA LEU A 59 -5.36 -7.20 9.41
C LEU A 59 -4.94 -5.82 9.93
N MET A 60 -5.86 -5.11 10.56
CA MET A 60 -5.57 -3.80 11.13
C MET A 60 -6.10 -3.69 12.54
N GLU A 61 -5.33 -3.05 13.40
CA GLU A 61 -5.77 -2.69 14.73
C GLU A 61 -6.68 -1.44 14.65
N ARG A 62 -7.85 -1.56 15.28
CA ARG A 62 -8.78 -0.45 15.48
C ARG A 62 -9.46 -0.63 16.84
N ASN A 63 -9.39 0.39 17.69
CA ASN A 63 -9.95 0.34 19.05
C ASN A 63 -9.45 -0.89 19.85
N ARG A 64 -8.16 -1.22 19.77
CA ARG A 64 -7.52 -2.38 20.41
C ARG A 64 -8.08 -3.74 19.95
N SER A 65 -8.77 -3.78 18.84
CA SER A 65 -9.27 -5.02 18.23
C SER A 65 -8.73 -5.17 16.82
N LEU A 66 -8.46 -6.41 16.42
CA LEU A 66 -8.00 -6.72 15.07
C LEU A 66 -9.20 -6.91 14.13
N HIS A 67 -9.18 -6.20 13.02
CA HIS A 67 -10.23 -6.23 12.01
C HIS A 67 -9.71 -6.85 10.73
N PRO A 68 -10.15 -8.08 10.39
CA PRO A 68 -9.80 -8.71 9.12
C PRO A 68 -10.60 -8.10 7.98
N VAL A 69 -9.94 -7.92 6.84
CA VAL A 69 -10.54 -7.51 5.58
C VAL A 69 -9.88 -8.31 4.47
N SER A 70 -10.68 -8.83 3.53
CA SER A 70 -10.16 -9.36 2.27
C SER A 70 -10.66 -8.52 1.11
N ALA A 71 -9.85 -8.44 0.04
CA ALA A 71 -10.25 -7.74 -1.17
C ALA A 71 -9.68 -8.43 -2.41
N VAL A 72 -10.38 -8.21 -3.52
CA VAL A 72 -9.96 -8.58 -4.88
C VAL A 72 -9.85 -7.30 -5.68
N TYR A 73 -8.78 -7.19 -6.46
CA TYR A 73 -8.49 -6.04 -7.31
C TYR A 73 -8.41 -6.49 -8.75
N LEU A 74 -9.03 -5.75 -9.66
CA LEU A 74 -8.88 -5.90 -11.10
C LEU A 74 -7.53 -5.35 -11.59
N HIS A 75 -7.05 -4.35 -10.93
CA HIS A 75 -5.72 -3.74 -11.05
C HIS A 75 -5.32 -3.25 -9.66
N PRO A 76 -4.04 -3.20 -9.25
CA PRO A 76 -3.64 -2.75 -7.91
C PRO A 76 -4.22 -1.39 -7.47
N LEU A 77 -4.63 -0.55 -8.41
CA LEU A 77 -5.30 0.72 -8.16
C LEU A 77 -6.84 0.63 -8.20
N LEU A 78 -7.44 -0.52 -8.55
CA LEU A 78 -8.88 -0.71 -8.71
C LEU A 78 -9.39 -1.91 -7.94
N VAL A 79 -9.99 -1.66 -6.79
CA VAL A 79 -10.66 -2.69 -6.01
C VAL A 79 -11.96 -3.10 -6.72
N GLU A 80 -12.15 -4.40 -6.93
CA GLU A 80 -13.41 -4.97 -7.41
C GLU A 80 -14.33 -5.32 -6.25
N LYS A 81 -13.80 -6.04 -5.26
CA LYS A 81 -14.59 -6.57 -4.16
C LYS A 81 -13.83 -6.46 -2.84
N ARG A 82 -14.55 -6.09 -1.80
CA ARG A 82 -14.04 -6.08 -0.42
C ARG A 82 -15.03 -6.77 0.51
N VAL A 83 -14.51 -7.66 1.35
CA VAL A 83 -15.25 -8.35 2.39
C VAL A 83 -14.69 -7.93 3.76
N SER A 84 -15.56 -7.56 4.66
CA SER A 84 -15.22 -7.16 6.03
C SER A 84 -16.32 -7.65 7.00
N PRO A 85 -16.14 -7.55 8.31
CA PRO A 85 -17.21 -7.87 9.26
C PRO A 85 -18.51 -7.08 9.05
N SER A 86 -18.45 -5.90 8.41
CA SER A 86 -19.62 -5.07 8.08
C SER A 86 -20.33 -5.49 6.80
N GLY A 87 -19.82 -6.47 6.06
CA GLY A 87 -20.41 -6.99 4.83
C GLY A 87 -19.50 -6.94 3.61
N THR A 88 -20.11 -7.20 2.46
CA THR A 88 -19.44 -7.23 1.16
C THR A 88 -19.76 -5.99 0.35
N HIS A 89 -18.74 -5.31 -0.16
CA HIS A 89 -18.84 -4.20 -1.09
C HIS A 89 -18.18 -4.60 -2.41
N GLU A 90 -18.87 -4.40 -3.53
CA GLU A 90 -18.39 -4.71 -4.87
C GLU A 90 -18.56 -3.47 -5.76
N LEU A 91 -17.52 -3.13 -6.52
CA LEU A 91 -17.52 -2.04 -7.48
C LEU A 91 -17.45 -2.63 -8.89
N LYS A 92 -18.40 -2.26 -9.75
CA LYS A 92 -18.41 -2.60 -11.17
C LYS A 92 -18.10 -1.36 -11.99
N TYR A 93 -17.13 -1.49 -12.87
CA TYR A 93 -16.64 -0.42 -13.74
C TYR A 93 -17.16 -0.65 -15.17
N ALA A 94 -17.68 0.40 -15.79
CA ALA A 94 -18.20 0.30 -17.18
C ALA A 94 -17.09 0.29 -18.22
N ASN A 95 -15.99 1.02 -17.95
CA ASN A 95 -14.89 1.14 -18.91
C ASN A 95 -13.85 0.04 -18.74
N ALA A 96 -13.21 -0.32 -19.85
CA ALA A 96 -12.06 -1.22 -19.85
C ALA A 96 -10.93 -0.67 -18.95
N ILE A 97 -10.25 -1.58 -18.25
CA ILE A 97 -9.16 -1.23 -17.35
C ILE A 97 -7.89 -1.04 -18.17
N ALA A 98 -7.42 0.18 -18.30
CA ALA A 98 -6.24 0.58 -19.05
C ALA A 98 -5.41 1.55 -18.20
N LEU A 99 -4.88 1.04 -17.06
CA LEU A 99 -4.14 1.82 -16.07
C LEU A 99 -2.62 1.71 -16.21
N ASP A 100 -2.12 0.71 -16.93
CA ASP A 100 -0.66 0.56 -17.14
C ASP A 100 -0.07 1.73 -17.97
N ASP A 101 -0.91 2.41 -18.77
CA ASP A 101 -0.54 3.60 -19.58
C ASP A 101 -0.86 4.93 -18.88
N LEU A 102 -1.19 4.91 -17.59
CA LEU A 102 -1.65 6.10 -16.86
C LEU A 102 -0.66 7.28 -16.90
N PRO A 103 0.68 7.09 -16.86
CA PRO A 103 1.61 8.21 -17.00
C PRO A 103 1.50 8.97 -18.33
N GLN A 104 1.13 8.29 -19.42
CA GLN A 104 0.93 8.89 -20.74
C GLN A 104 -0.45 9.54 -20.83
N LYS A 105 -1.50 8.83 -20.40
CA LYS A 105 -2.90 9.27 -20.49
C LYS A 105 -3.25 10.33 -19.44
N LYS A 106 -2.49 10.44 -18.36
CA LYS A 106 -2.67 11.35 -17.20
C LYS A 106 -3.89 11.04 -16.34
N ASN A 107 -4.96 10.54 -16.93
CA ASN A 107 -6.17 10.18 -16.18
C ASN A 107 -6.86 8.96 -16.78
N TRP A 108 -7.62 8.28 -15.94
CA TRP A 108 -8.57 7.25 -16.29
C TRP A 108 -9.87 7.49 -15.50
N GLN A 109 -11.01 7.29 -16.13
CA GLN A 109 -12.30 7.47 -15.51
C GLN A 109 -13.26 6.38 -15.98
N SER A 110 -14.14 5.93 -15.08
CA SER A 110 -15.22 5.01 -15.40
C SER A 110 -16.47 5.32 -14.61
N GLU A 111 -17.63 5.15 -15.24
CA GLU A 111 -18.86 4.94 -14.49
C GLU A 111 -18.67 3.74 -13.57
N THR A 112 -19.16 3.86 -12.33
CA THR A 112 -18.96 2.87 -11.29
C THR A 112 -20.27 2.62 -10.56
N THR A 113 -20.62 1.35 -10.39
CA THR A 113 -21.78 0.94 -9.58
C THR A 113 -21.33 0.19 -8.35
N LEU A 114 -21.80 0.64 -7.18
CA LEU A 114 -21.60 -0.04 -5.91
C LEU A 114 -22.70 -1.07 -5.67
N PHE A 115 -22.31 -2.28 -5.31
CA PHE A 115 -23.18 -3.31 -4.76
C PHE A 115 -22.82 -3.56 -3.30
N ILE A 116 -23.82 -3.71 -2.45
CA ILE A 116 -23.68 -4.04 -1.03
C ILE A 116 -24.38 -5.37 -0.80
N ASN A 117 -23.65 -6.37 -0.33
CA ASN A 117 -24.15 -7.73 -0.11
C ASN A 117 -24.88 -8.28 -1.35
N GLY A 118 -24.32 -8.06 -2.54
CA GLY A 118 -24.86 -8.51 -3.83
C GLY A 118 -26.01 -7.69 -4.39
N LYS A 119 -26.52 -6.68 -3.68
CA LYS A 119 -27.60 -5.81 -4.15
C LYS A 119 -27.04 -4.49 -4.66
N LYS A 120 -27.51 -4.06 -5.86
CA LYS A 120 -27.19 -2.73 -6.39
C LYS A 120 -27.61 -1.65 -5.39
N SER A 121 -26.68 -0.79 -5.02
CA SER A 121 -26.89 0.30 -4.05
C SER A 121 -26.96 1.65 -4.77
N VAL A 122 -25.84 2.11 -5.30
CA VAL A 122 -25.70 3.45 -5.86
C VAL A 122 -24.69 3.44 -7.00
N SER A 123 -24.84 4.36 -7.95
CA SER A 123 -23.89 4.57 -9.05
C SER A 123 -23.20 5.93 -8.93
N GLY A 124 -22.10 6.08 -9.68
CA GLY A 124 -21.29 7.28 -9.70
C GLY A 124 -20.11 7.12 -10.64
N ALA A 125 -18.96 7.64 -10.25
CA ALA A 125 -17.73 7.58 -11.05
C ALA A 125 -16.50 7.27 -10.20
N THR A 126 -15.55 6.54 -10.79
CA THR A 126 -14.18 6.40 -10.30
C THR A 126 -13.25 7.16 -11.23
N ILE A 127 -12.40 8.00 -10.65
CA ILE A 127 -11.43 8.83 -11.36
C ILE A 127 -10.06 8.50 -10.79
N ILE A 128 -9.09 8.21 -11.65
CA ILE A 128 -7.69 7.96 -11.28
C ILE A 128 -6.81 8.89 -12.09
N ARG A 129 -6.02 9.72 -11.40
CA ARG A 129 -5.15 10.70 -12.01
C ARG A 129 -3.69 10.42 -11.64
N PHE A 130 -2.82 10.49 -12.63
CA PHE A 130 -1.38 10.48 -12.44
C PHE A 130 -0.88 11.90 -12.14
N ASP A 131 -0.34 12.11 -10.96
CA ASP A 131 0.17 13.41 -10.52
C ASP A 131 1.69 13.54 -10.74
N GLY A 132 2.40 12.42 -10.86
CA GLY A 132 3.84 12.45 -11.14
C GLY A 132 4.57 11.17 -10.72
N TRP A 133 5.90 11.23 -10.85
CA TRP A 133 6.80 10.21 -10.35
C TRP A 133 7.30 10.60 -8.96
N GLY A 134 7.54 9.60 -8.14
CA GLY A 134 8.10 9.76 -6.81
C GLY A 134 8.94 8.56 -6.40
N GLU A 135 9.30 8.53 -5.14
CA GLU A 135 10.07 7.48 -4.50
C GLU A 135 9.47 7.16 -3.14
N GLU A 136 9.36 5.88 -2.81
CA GLU A 136 8.93 5.41 -1.49
C GLU A 136 9.96 4.43 -0.93
N THR A 137 10.19 4.53 0.37
CA THR A 137 11.15 3.66 1.07
C THR A 137 10.43 2.75 2.05
N ILE A 138 10.71 1.45 1.97
CA ILE A 138 10.28 0.46 2.97
C ILE A 138 11.53 -0.20 3.52
N ALA A 139 11.71 -0.20 4.84
CA ALA A 139 12.97 -0.55 5.49
C ALA A 139 14.12 0.30 4.92
N SER A 140 15.14 -0.31 4.33
CA SER A 140 16.25 0.38 3.68
C SER A 140 16.16 0.39 2.15
N CYS A 141 15.02 -0.06 1.58
CA CYS A 141 14.85 -0.24 0.14
C CYS A 141 14.03 0.90 -0.45
N SER A 142 14.54 1.53 -1.50
CA SER A 142 13.89 2.60 -2.22
C SER A 142 13.25 2.08 -3.50
N TYR A 143 12.02 2.53 -3.79
CA TYR A 143 11.21 2.09 -4.92
C TYR A 143 10.67 3.28 -5.69
N ARG A 144 10.82 3.24 -7.00
CA ARG A 144 10.18 4.23 -7.88
C ARG A 144 8.67 4.01 -7.90
N VAL A 145 7.91 5.08 -7.74
CA VAL A 145 6.46 5.04 -7.65
C VAL A 145 5.79 6.09 -8.54
N TRP A 146 4.52 5.85 -8.84
CA TRP A 146 3.59 6.86 -9.35
C TRP A 146 2.84 7.48 -8.17
N ALA A 147 2.83 8.80 -8.09
CA ALA A 147 1.90 9.54 -7.25
C ALA A 147 0.55 9.59 -7.98
N ILE A 148 -0.46 9.00 -7.37
CA ILE A 148 -1.79 8.80 -7.94
C ILE A 148 -2.82 9.45 -7.04
N ASN A 149 -3.71 10.27 -7.60
CA ASN A 149 -4.93 10.68 -6.93
C ASN A 149 -6.09 9.81 -7.42
N SER A 150 -6.69 9.03 -6.52
CA SER A 150 -7.85 8.21 -6.81
C SER A 150 -9.08 8.76 -6.09
N ARG A 151 -10.21 8.84 -6.80
CA ARG A 151 -11.44 9.41 -6.30
C ARG A 151 -12.63 8.57 -6.71
N LEU A 152 -13.41 8.12 -5.74
CA LEU A 152 -14.69 7.46 -5.93
C LEU A 152 -15.79 8.42 -5.51
N GLU A 153 -16.62 8.81 -6.46
CA GLU A 153 -17.79 9.67 -6.28
C GLU A 153 -19.05 8.86 -6.49
N LEU A 154 -19.81 8.63 -5.46
CA LEU A 154 -21.07 7.92 -5.50
C LEU A 154 -22.22 8.90 -5.19
N THR A 155 -23.30 8.82 -5.95
CA THR A 155 -24.46 9.74 -5.82
C THR A 155 -25.00 9.72 -4.39
N GLY A 156 -25.10 10.89 -3.78
CA GLY A 156 -25.62 11.05 -2.41
C GLY A 156 -24.65 10.69 -1.29
N LEU A 157 -23.42 10.23 -1.61
CA LEU A 157 -22.40 9.90 -0.62
C LEU A 157 -21.20 10.86 -0.67
N PRO A 158 -20.52 11.07 0.46
CA PRO A 158 -19.25 11.79 0.45
C PRO A 158 -18.22 11.08 -0.45
N PRO A 159 -17.41 11.83 -1.21
CA PRO A 159 -16.35 11.23 -2.02
C PRO A 159 -15.32 10.53 -1.14
N ILE A 160 -14.80 9.42 -1.65
CA ILE A 160 -13.66 8.70 -1.06
C ILE A 160 -12.45 9.08 -1.90
N ILE A 161 -11.47 9.74 -1.28
CA ILE A 161 -10.30 10.28 -1.97
C ILE A 161 -9.05 9.70 -1.33
N PHE A 162 -8.14 9.21 -2.18
CA PHE A 162 -6.83 8.75 -1.76
C PHE A 162 -5.74 9.36 -2.63
N GLU A 163 -4.63 9.67 -2.00
CA GLU A 163 -3.33 9.79 -2.64
C GLU A 163 -2.59 8.47 -2.43
N GLN A 164 -2.15 7.84 -3.52
CA GLN A 164 -1.55 6.51 -3.50
C GLN A 164 -0.19 6.57 -4.20
N TYR A 165 0.79 5.88 -3.62
CA TYR A 165 2.14 5.75 -4.16
C TYR A 165 2.30 4.31 -4.67
N TYR A 166 2.07 4.16 -5.96
CA TYR A 166 2.03 2.86 -6.64
C TYR A 166 3.37 2.57 -7.32
N SER A 167 3.98 1.45 -6.98
CA SER A 167 5.15 0.94 -7.70
C SER A 167 4.70 0.10 -8.91
N PRO A 168 4.93 0.56 -10.16
CA PRO A 168 4.57 -0.21 -11.34
C PRO A 168 5.43 -1.47 -11.49
N GLU A 169 6.68 -1.44 -11.02
CA GLU A 169 7.58 -2.58 -11.01
C GLU A 169 7.08 -3.70 -10.09
N LEU A 170 6.72 -3.35 -8.86
CA LEU A 170 6.23 -4.32 -7.88
C LEU A 170 4.74 -4.64 -8.06
N ARG A 171 4.00 -3.81 -8.82
CA ARG A 171 2.54 -3.84 -8.94
C ARG A 171 1.83 -3.74 -7.58
N LEU A 172 2.34 -2.90 -6.70
CA LEU A 172 1.85 -2.70 -5.33
C LEU A 172 1.71 -1.22 -5.00
N VAL A 173 0.71 -0.88 -4.20
CA VAL A 173 0.61 0.43 -3.54
C VAL A 173 1.44 0.35 -2.25
N LEU A 174 2.53 1.14 -2.20
CA LEU A 174 3.48 1.12 -1.09
C LEU A 174 3.13 2.12 0.02
N ARG A 175 2.35 3.15 -0.31
CA ARG A 175 1.84 4.15 0.62
C ARG A 175 0.47 4.61 0.18
N SER A 176 -0.42 4.89 1.13
CA SER A 176 -1.75 5.40 0.84
C SER A 176 -2.15 6.44 1.88
N VAL A 177 -2.57 7.61 1.43
CA VAL A 177 -3.07 8.70 2.26
C VAL A 177 -4.55 8.90 1.94
N ARG A 178 -5.42 8.71 2.91
CA ARG A 178 -6.83 9.09 2.77
C ARG A 178 -6.96 10.59 2.92
N LEU A 179 -7.67 11.22 1.99
CA LEU A 179 -7.90 12.66 1.99
C LEU A 179 -9.34 12.99 2.37
N GLY A 180 -9.52 14.13 2.99
CA GLY A 180 -10.83 14.75 3.19
C GLY A 180 -11.31 15.50 1.94
N ARG A 181 -12.50 16.09 2.00
CA ARG A 181 -13.11 16.80 0.87
C ARG A 181 -12.28 17.99 0.38
N SER A 182 -11.56 18.66 1.27
CA SER A 182 -10.65 19.77 0.97
C SER A 182 -9.19 19.32 0.76
N ASN A 183 -8.99 18.05 0.44
CA ASN A 183 -7.69 17.41 0.21
C ASN A 183 -6.73 17.41 1.43
N GLN A 184 -7.22 17.68 2.63
CA GLN A 184 -6.41 17.53 3.84
C GLN A 184 -6.23 16.05 4.18
N PRO A 185 -5.04 15.61 4.61
CA PRO A 185 -4.80 14.25 5.08
C PRO A 185 -5.67 13.90 6.29
N LEU A 186 -6.36 12.75 6.23
CA LEU A 186 -7.16 12.20 7.33
C LEU A 186 -6.47 11.01 8.00
N SER A 187 -5.83 10.17 7.22
CA SER A 187 -5.08 9.02 7.70
C SER A 187 -4.06 8.59 6.65
N GLU A 188 -3.02 7.94 7.10
CA GLU A 188 -1.94 7.45 6.25
C GLU A 188 -1.60 6.01 6.60
N ILE A 189 -1.28 5.23 5.59
CA ILE A 189 -0.67 3.91 5.72
C ILE A 189 0.67 3.96 4.99
N ARG A 190 1.75 3.78 5.75
CA ARG A 190 3.11 3.62 5.31
C ARG A 190 3.67 2.38 5.97
N PHE A 191 4.43 1.58 5.24
CA PHE A 191 4.92 0.31 5.76
C PHE A 191 6.35 0.44 6.29
N ASP A 192 6.64 -0.25 7.38
CA ASP A 192 7.96 -0.27 8.02
C ASP A 192 8.82 -1.41 7.46
N ARG A 193 8.16 -2.53 7.07
CA ARG A 193 8.84 -3.73 6.58
C ARG A 193 8.01 -4.52 5.59
N PHE A 194 8.69 -5.42 4.88
CA PHE A 194 8.07 -6.41 4.00
C PHE A 194 8.64 -7.82 4.26
N GLN A 195 7.87 -8.82 3.84
CA GLN A 195 8.27 -10.23 3.82
C GLN A 195 7.71 -10.88 2.56
N ILE A 196 8.51 -11.76 1.93
CA ILE A 196 8.08 -12.50 0.74
C ILE A 196 7.31 -13.74 1.19
N GLY A 197 6.17 -13.98 0.56
CA GLY A 197 5.26 -15.08 0.90
C GLY A 197 4.44 -14.81 2.17
N TRP A 198 3.51 -15.72 2.45
CA TRP A 198 2.81 -15.76 3.74
C TRP A 198 3.76 -16.42 4.73
N GLY A 199 4.13 -15.74 5.80
CA GLY A 199 5.08 -16.26 6.78
C GLY A 199 4.72 -17.68 7.21
N ASN A 200 5.70 -18.58 7.07
CA ASN A 200 5.69 -19.90 7.68
C ASN A 200 5.89 -19.78 9.19
#